data_8defd55ebe0f217d0a656c4ece5db9cf
#
_entry.id   8defd55ebe0f217d0a656c4ece5db9cf
#
_cell.length_a   1.000
_cell.length_b   1.000
_cell.length_c   1.000
_cell.angle_alpha   90.00
_cell.angle_beta   90.00
_cell.angle_gamma   90.00
#
_symmetry.space_group_name_H-M   'P 1'
#
loop_
_entity.id
_entity.type
_entity.pdbx_description
1 polymer ?
#
loop_
_entity_poly.entity_id
_entity_poly.type
_entity_poly.pdbx_seq_one_letter_code
_entity_poly.pdbx_strand_id
1 'polypeptide(L)'
;MSARPQILAAADLGASSGRVMVGRVGPDTLDLTEVHRFPNRPVHLPEGLRWDILGLHRGVLDGLRAAGPVDSLGIDSWAVDYGLLDADGSLLGNPVHYRDRRTEGIPEQVWATVPPEDLYRATGIQHAPFNTLYQLAAARDTPQLAAAERLLLIPDLISYWLTGEQGTELTNASTTQLIDPRTGDWNRDLAGRLGIDLGFFAPLRRPGDPAGSTLPLVQELTGQPGPVPVTTVGSHDTASAVAAVPARRGERFAYLCTGTWSLAGLELDAPVTTGASRAANFTNELGVDGTVRFLRNIMGLWLLQECMRAWGRKDIDPLLAEAARTPALRHVVDAAAPEFLAPGDMPGRITDACRATGQPEPRTPGETTRCILDSLALAHRRAIHEARRLADRAVDVVHIVGGGARNALLCQLTADACGLPVVAGPAEAAAFGSILVQARARGLPGDLATTRELLARTQPLTRYEPTGDPSAWDAAARRIEGANRPLTASP
;
A
#
# COMPACT_ATOMS: atom_id res chain seq x y z
N MET A 1 28.14 18.17 -21.55
CA MET A 1 28.52 18.21 -20.13
C MET A 1 27.52 17.29 -19.40
N SER A 2 27.96 16.22 -18.75
CA SER A 2 27.10 15.36 -17.95
C SER A 2 26.50 16.20 -16.83
N ALA A 3 25.17 16.30 -16.76
CA ALA A 3 24.50 16.99 -15.66
C ALA A 3 24.88 16.31 -14.34
N ARG A 4 25.13 17.10 -13.29
CA ARG A 4 25.37 16.57 -11.95
C ARG A 4 24.17 15.68 -11.55
N PRO A 5 24.40 14.48 -10.98
CA PRO A 5 23.30 13.70 -10.44
C PRO A 5 22.50 14.49 -9.40
N GLN A 6 21.17 14.37 -9.44
CA GLN A 6 20.26 14.97 -8.46
C GLN A 6 20.35 14.16 -7.15
N ILE A 7 20.33 14.85 -6.01
CA ILE A 7 20.27 14.25 -4.68
C ILE A 7 18.87 14.49 -4.13
N LEU A 8 18.06 13.45 -4.03
CA LEU A 8 16.64 13.52 -3.72
C LEU A 8 16.34 12.75 -2.43
N ALA A 9 15.56 13.33 -1.54
CA ALA A 9 15.10 12.65 -0.34
C ALA A 9 13.67 12.10 -0.53
N ALA A 10 13.43 10.90 -0.03
CA ALA A 10 12.10 10.30 0.07
C ALA A 10 11.81 9.96 1.54
N ALA A 11 10.75 10.53 2.10
CA ALA A 11 10.22 10.15 3.41
C ALA A 11 9.07 9.17 3.20
N ASP A 12 9.34 7.88 3.45
CA ASP A 12 8.39 6.77 3.33
C ASP A 12 7.86 6.43 4.73
N LEU A 13 6.61 6.77 4.97
CA LEU A 13 5.92 6.59 6.26
C LEU A 13 5.03 5.35 6.22
N GLY A 14 5.59 4.21 6.59
CA GLY A 14 4.81 2.97 6.68
C GLY A 14 4.01 2.85 7.99
N ALA A 15 3.04 1.95 8.02
CA ALA A 15 2.16 1.73 9.16
C ALA A 15 2.88 1.26 10.46
N SER A 16 4.10 0.78 10.38
CA SER A 16 4.88 0.28 11.56
C SER A 16 6.22 0.98 11.75
N SER A 17 6.75 1.64 10.73
CA SER A 17 8.01 2.40 10.78
C SER A 17 8.05 3.41 9.66
N GLY A 18 8.66 4.57 9.92
CA GLY A 18 9.03 5.52 8.88
C GLY A 18 10.52 5.42 8.57
N ARG A 19 10.89 5.89 7.38
CA ARG A 19 12.29 5.97 6.95
C ARG A 19 12.50 7.15 6.01
N VAL A 20 13.71 7.69 6.04
CA VAL A 20 14.15 8.67 5.04
C VAL A 20 15.25 8.02 4.23
N MET A 21 15.05 8.04 2.91
CA MET A 21 15.96 7.50 1.92
C MET A 21 16.53 8.64 1.09
N VAL A 22 17.78 8.52 0.67
CA VAL A 22 18.42 9.47 -0.26
C VAL A 22 18.72 8.76 -1.56
N GLY A 23 18.15 9.28 -2.65
CA GLY A 23 18.41 8.84 -4.01
C GLY A 23 19.41 9.73 -4.73
N ARG A 24 20.34 9.11 -5.47
CA ARG A 24 21.22 9.79 -6.42
C ARG A 24 20.79 9.41 -7.82
N VAL A 25 20.28 10.37 -8.58
CA VAL A 25 19.64 10.12 -9.88
C VAL A 25 20.33 10.88 -10.99
N GLY A 26 20.69 10.18 -12.03
CA GLY A 26 21.21 10.72 -13.29
C GLY A 26 20.67 9.92 -14.48
N PRO A 27 21.12 10.22 -15.70
CA PRO A 27 20.66 9.51 -16.90
C PRO A 27 20.88 8.00 -16.86
N ASP A 28 21.98 7.56 -16.22
CA ASP A 28 22.38 6.14 -16.09
C ASP A 28 22.68 5.74 -14.65
N THR A 29 22.26 6.54 -13.67
CA THR A 29 22.52 6.33 -12.25
C THR A 29 21.22 6.40 -11.49
N LEU A 30 20.99 5.39 -10.66
CA LEU A 30 19.90 5.38 -9.68
C LEU A 30 20.34 4.55 -8.46
N ASP A 31 20.87 5.26 -7.46
CA ASP A 31 21.27 4.66 -6.18
C ASP A 31 20.33 5.12 -5.09
N LEU A 32 20.10 4.27 -4.09
CA LEU A 32 19.23 4.57 -2.95
C LEU A 32 19.92 4.13 -1.65
N THR A 33 19.95 5.02 -0.67
CA THR A 33 20.53 4.77 0.65
C THR A 33 19.55 5.15 1.75
N GLU A 34 19.31 4.25 2.71
CA GLU A 34 18.57 4.57 3.92
C GLU A 34 19.47 5.40 4.84
N VAL A 35 19.04 6.61 5.20
CA VAL A 35 19.80 7.51 6.06
C VAL A 35 19.23 7.61 7.46
N HIS A 36 17.92 7.31 7.62
CA HIS A 36 17.26 7.32 8.91
C HIS A 36 16.05 6.39 8.92
N ARG A 37 15.86 5.68 10.04
CA ARG A 37 14.68 4.84 10.29
C ARG A 37 14.16 5.12 11.70
N PHE A 38 12.86 5.23 11.82
CA PHE A 38 12.17 5.49 13.10
C PHE A 38 10.91 4.64 13.25
N PRO A 39 10.51 4.32 14.48
CA PRO A 39 9.29 3.56 14.70
C PRO A 39 8.04 4.41 14.45
N ASN A 40 7.01 3.80 13.90
CA ASN A 40 5.65 4.33 13.89
C ASN A 40 4.82 3.49 14.86
N ARG A 41 4.50 4.06 16.02
CA ARG A 41 3.76 3.35 17.08
C ARG A 41 2.46 4.10 17.37
N PRO A 42 1.31 3.48 17.15
CA PRO A 42 0.05 4.09 17.54
C PRO A 42 -0.05 4.18 19.08
N VAL A 43 -0.78 5.18 19.55
CA VAL A 43 -0.99 5.48 20.97
C VAL A 43 -2.43 5.16 21.33
N HIS A 44 -2.62 4.35 22.37
CA HIS A 44 -3.93 4.10 22.95
C HIS A 44 -4.26 5.21 23.95
N LEU A 45 -5.36 5.91 23.70
CA LEU A 45 -5.94 6.90 24.59
C LEU A 45 -7.33 6.40 25.07
N PRO A 46 -7.92 6.98 26.13
CA PRO A 46 -9.27 6.62 26.55
C PRO A 46 -10.32 6.77 25.44
N GLU A 47 -10.15 7.75 24.54
CA GLU A 47 -11.03 8.03 23.41
C GLU A 47 -10.69 7.24 22.14
N GLY A 48 -9.75 6.31 22.17
CA GLY A 48 -9.43 5.42 21.05
C GLY A 48 -7.96 5.41 20.63
N LEU A 49 -7.71 4.80 19.48
CA LEU A 49 -6.37 4.60 18.93
C LEU A 49 -5.97 5.78 18.05
N ARG A 50 -4.79 6.35 18.29
CA ARG A 50 -4.27 7.54 17.58
C ARG A 50 -2.90 7.27 16.97
N TRP A 51 -2.58 7.98 15.89
CA TRP A 51 -1.22 8.09 15.38
C TRP A 51 -0.40 9.08 16.22
N ASP A 52 0.86 8.75 16.52
CA ASP A 52 1.83 9.73 17.03
C ASP A 52 2.38 10.57 15.88
N ILE A 53 1.53 11.45 15.33
CA ILE A 53 1.86 12.23 14.14
C ILE A 53 3.01 13.21 14.39
N LEU A 54 3.16 13.71 15.62
CA LEU A 54 4.26 14.58 16.00
C LEU A 54 5.59 13.83 16.06
N GLY A 55 5.56 12.57 16.53
CA GLY A 55 6.71 11.68 16.47
C GLY A 55 7.14 11.37 15.03
N LEU A 56 6.19 11.17 14.12
CA LEU A 56 6.46 10.98 12.69
C LEU A 56 7.08 12.21 12.07
N HIS A 57 6.54 13.42 12.32
CA HIS A 57 7.10 14.67 11.83
C HIS A 57 8.54 14.85 12.33
N ARG A 58 8.81 14.60 13.62
CA ARG A 58 10.18 14.63 14.17
C ARG A 58 11.09 13.66 13.43
N GLY A 59 10.62 12.44 13.19
CA GLY A 59 11.39 11.43 12.44
C GLY A 59 11.76 11.90 11.03
N VAL A 60 10.86 12.60 10.34
CA VAL A 60 11.16 13.21 9.02
C VAL A 60 12.22 14.30 9.15
N LEU A 61 12.12 15.20 10.14
CA LEU A 61 13.13 16.25 10.37
C LEU A 61 14.51 15.64 10.69
N ASP A 62 14.58 14.64 11.56
CA ASP A 62 15.82 13.95 11.89
C ASP A 62 16.42 13.24 10.67
N GLY A 63 15.56 12.65 9.84
CA GLY A 63 15.95 12.04 8.58
C GLY A 63 16.50 13.04 7.56
N LEU A 64 15.87 14.23 7.43
CA LEU A 64 16.39 15.31 6.57
C LEU A 64 17.73 15.84 7.08
N ARG A 65 17.91 15.91 8.39
CA ARG A 65 19.21 16.28 8.98
C ARG A 65 20.29 15.25 8.62
N ALA A 66 19.94 13.96 8.72
CA ALA A 66 20.85 12.86 8.37
C ALA A 66 21.16 12.78 6.88
N ALA A 67 20.21 13.19 6.02
CA ALA A 67 20.39 13.22 4.57
C ALA A 67 21.45 14.24 4.12
N GLY A 68 21.69 15.32 4.90
CA GLY A 68 22.49 16.44 4.47
C GLY A 68 21.80 17.23 3.34
N PRO A 69 22.54 18.04 2.55
CA PRO A 69 21.96 18.83 1.49
C PRO A 69 21.28 17.98 0.40
N VAL A 70 20.01 18.26 0.12
CA VAL A 70 19.22 17.58 -0.91
C VAL A 70 18.62 18.59 -1.91
N ASP A 71 18.41 18.15 -3.14
CA ASP A 71 17.85 18.99 -4.20
C ASP A 71 16.31 19.00 -4.18
N SER A 72 15.64 17.98 -3.59
CA SER A 72 14.20 17.90 -3.43
C SER A 72 13.82 16.87 -2.36
N LEU A 73 12.58 16.96 -1.85
CA LEU A 73 11.95 16.03 -0.93
C LEU A 73 10.59 15.59 -1.48
N GLY A 74 10.27 14.30 -1.38
CA GLY A 74 8.94 13.72 -1.57
C GLY A 74 8.51 12.96 -0.32
N ILE A 75 7.20 12.90 -0.08
CA ILE A 75 6.62 12.26 1.10
C ILE A 75 5.51 11.33 0.66
N ASP A 76 5.57 10.09 1.06
CA ASP A 76 4.49 9.12 0.91
C ASP A 76 4.18 8.41 2.23
N SER A 77 2.99 7.87 2.34
CA SER A 77 2.53 7.13 3.53
C SER A 77 1.44 6.10 3.18
N TRP A 78 0.97 5.40 4.22
CA TRP A 78 -0.28 4.66 4.12
C TRP A 78 -1.44 5.59 3.78
N ALA A 79 -2.51 5.02 3.27
CA ALA A 79 -3.71 5.72 2.81
C ALA A 79 -4.76 5.91 3.91
N VAL A 80 -5.86 6.54 3.58
CA VAL A 80 -7.17 6.71 4.24
C VAL A 80 -7.20 7.60 5.48
N ASP A 81 -6.10 7.77 6.21
CA ASP A 81 -6.06 8.54 7.45
C ASP A 81 -5.75 10.01 7.21
N TYR A 82 -6.25 10.87 8.09
CA TYR A 82 -6.17 12.32 7.93
C TYR A 82 -6.03 13.04 9.27
N GLY A 83 -5.49 14.26 9.21
CA GLY A 83 -5.55 15.26 10.27
C GLY A 83 -6.55 16.36 9.96
N LEU A 84 -7.15 16.93 11.00
CA LEU A 84 -8.05 18.08 10.93
C LEU A 84 -7.32 19.32 11.43
N LEU A 85 -7.43 20.43 10.70
CA LEU A 85 -6.86 21.72 11.07
C LEU A 85 -7.98 22.72 11.33
N ASP A 86 -7.76 23.62 12.30
CA ASP A 86 -8.62 24.77 12.54
C ASP A 86 -8.36 25.92 11.55
N ALA A 87 -9.04 27.06 11.76
CA ALA A 87 -8.93 28.23 10.91
C ALA A 87 -7.51 28.86 10.90
N ASP A 88 -6.73 28.65 11.94
CA ASP A 88 -5.35 29.13 12.05
C ASP A 88 -4.34 28.11 11.46
N GLY A 89 -4.81 26.96 10.96
CA GLY A 89 -3.98 25.88 10.43
C GLY A 89 -3.35 25.01 11.51
N SER A 90 -3.84 25.09 12.75
CA SER A 90 -3.37 24.26 13.86
C SER A 90 -4.09 22.90 13.89
N LEU A 91 -3.36 21.85 14.25
CA LEU A 91 -3.90 20.49 14.31
C LEU A 91 -4.90 20.33 15.47
N LEU A 92 -6.11 19.87 15.18
CA LEU A 92 -7.21 19.60 16.14
C LEU A 92 -7.07 18.22 16.84
N GLY A 93 -5.87 17.86 17.23
CA GLY A 93 -5.54 16.60 17.87
C GLY A 93 -4.95 15.56 16.92
N ASN A 94 -4.33 14.53 17.50
CA ASN A 94 -3.68 13.48 16.72
C ASN A 94 -4.69 12.72 15.83
N PRO A 95 -4.32 12.41 14.56
CA PRO A 95 -5.14 11.61 13.66
C PRO A 95 -5.58 10.29 14.27
N VAL A 96 -6.84 9.90 14.01
CA VAL A 96 -7.35 8.60 14.42
C VAL A 96 -6.73 7.53 13.54
N HIS A 97 -6.32 6.44 14.16
CA HIS A 97 -5.73 5.30 13.45
C HIS A 97 -6.82 4.51 12.69
N TYR A 98 -6.55 4.07 11.46
CA TYR A 98 -7.51 3.32 10.63
C TYR A 98 -8.04 2.02 11.27
N ARG A 99 -7.33 1.45 12.26
CA ARG A 99 -7.79 0.28 13.02
C ARG A 99 -8.57 0.64 14.29
N ASP A 100 -8.89 1.91 14.49
CA ASP A 100 -9.77 2.33 15.56
C ASP A 100 -11.19 1.79 15.33
N ARG A 101 -11.89 1.52 16.41
CA ARG A 101 -13.23 0.91 16.37
C ARG A 101 -14.34 1.89 16.01
N ARG A 102 -14.03 3.20 15.84
CA ARG A 102 -15.04 4.25 15.59
C ARG A 102 -15.89 4.00 14.35
N THR A 103 -15.40 3.20 13.40
CA THR A 103 -16.12 2.89 12.16
C THR A 103 -16.95 1.60 12.23
N GLU A 104 -16.99 0.91 13.38
CA GLU A 104 -17.84 -0.27 13.56
C GLU A 104 -19.34 0.14 13.40
N GLY A 105 -20.07 -0.54 12.49
CA GLY A 105 -21.47 -0.27 12.19
C GLY A 105 -21.74 0.99 11.33
N ILE A 106 -20.71 1.75 10.97
CA ILE A 106 -20.86 2.95 10.14
C ILE A 106 -21.11 2.62 8.66
N PRO A 107 -20.47 1.60 8.04
CA PRO A 107 -20.78 1.24 6.67
C PRO A 107 -22.27 1.00 6.43
N GLU A 108 -22.96 0.30 7.31
CA GLU A 108 -24.39 -0.01 7.21
C GLU A 108 -25.25 1.27 7.25
N GLN A 109 -24.86 2.26 8.06
CA GLN A 109 -25.53 3.56 8.12
C GLN A 109 -25.35 4.34 6.80
N VAL A 110 -24.14 4.33 6.22
CA VAL A 110 -23.86 4.95 4.93
C VAL A 110 -24.65 4.25 3.82
N TRP A 111 -24.73 2.93 3.84
CA TRP A 111 -25.45 2.14 2.84
C TRP A 111 -26.98 2.34 2.89
N ALA A 112 -27.52 2.75 4.02
CA ALA A 112 -28.93 3.16 4.10
C ALA A 112 -29.23 4.42 3.24
N THR A 113 -28.22 5.26 2.97
CA THR A 113 -28.34 6.45 2.12
C THR A 113 -27.84 6.22 0.70
N VAL A 114 -26.71 5.49 0.54
CA VAL A 114 -26.09 5.17 -0.74
C VAL A 114 -25.80 3.67 -0.77
N PRO A 115 -26.57 2.87 -1.54
CA PRO A 115 -26.34 1.42 -1.64
C PRO A 115 -24.89 1.06 -2.04
N PRO A 116 -24.34 -0.05 -1.56
CA PRO A 116 -22.94 -0.46 -1.84
C PRO A 116 -22.60 -0.54 -3.33
N GLU A 117 -23.56 -0.95 -4.17
CA GLU A 117 -23.39 -1.01 -5.62
C GLU A 117 -23.26 0.37 -6.26
N ASP A 118 -24.03 1.36 -5.79
CA ASP A 118 -23.94 2.74 -6.27
C ASP A 118 -22.65 3.39 -5.81
N LEU A 119 -22.27 3.16 -4.56
CA LEU A 119 -21.03 3.64 -3.99
C LEU A 119 -19.81 3.10 -4.77
N TYR A 120 -19.79 1.79 -5.06
CA TYR A 120 -18.73 1.20 -5.87
C TYR A 120 -18.74 1.70 -7.31
N ARG A 121 -19.91 1.85 -7.94
CA ARG A 121 -20.03 2.37 -9.29
C ARG A 121 -19.51 3.81 -9.40
N ALA A 122 -19.71 4.60 -8.35
CA ALA A 122 -19.30 6.01 -8.28
C ALA A 122 -17.80 6.18 -8.08
N THR A 123 -17.16 5.29 -7.28
CA THR A 123 -15.80 5.48 -6.79
C THR A 123 -14.83 4.37 -7.18
N GLY A 124 -15.34 3.18 -7.52
CA GLY A 124 -14.52 2.01 -7.83
C GLY A 124 -13.75 1.44 -6.64
N ILE A 125 -13.93 1.97 -5.43
CA ILE A 125 -13.14 1.59 -4.26
C ILE A 125 -13.76 0.39 -3.56
N GLN A 126 -12.90 -0.60 -3.23
CA GLN A 126 -13.31 -1.79 -2.47
C GLN A 126 -13.91 -1.40 -1.13
N HIS A 127 -14.81 -2.21 -0.64
CA HIS A 127 -15.28 -2.05 0.73
C HIS A 127 -14.17 -2.40 1.72
N ALA A 128 -13.84 -1.41 2.55
CA ALA A 128 -13.04 -1.57 3.76
C ALA A 128 -13.61 -0.63 4.83
N PRO A 129 -13.90 -1.12 6.05
CA PRO A 129 -14.60 -0.32 7.07
C PRO A 129 -13.82 0.93 7.49
N PHE A 130 -12.55 0.98 7.18
CA PHE A 130 -11.64 2.09 7.51
C PHE A 130 -11.48 3.13 6.38
N ASN A 131 -12.18 3.03 5.25
CA ASN A 131 -12.08 4.06 4.21
C ASN A 131 -12.46 5.44 4.77
N THR A 132 -11.82 6.49 4.27
CA THR A 132 -11.97 7.87 4.77
C THR A 132 -13.44 8.29 4.83
N LEU A 133 -14.23 7.90 3.84
CA LEU A 133 -15.68 8.16 3.80
C LEU A 133 -16.37 7.69 5.08
N TYR A 134 -16.10 6.45 5.54
CA TYR A 134 -16.70 5.93 6.78
C TYR A 134 -16.11 6.60 8.02
N GLN A 135 -14.82 6.94 8.00
CA GLN A 135 -14.20 7.70 9.07
C GLN A 135 -14.82 9.09 9.24
N LEU A 136 -15.13 9.78 8.13
CA LEU A 136 -15.85 11.06 8.15
C LEU A 136 -17.28 10.91 8.65
N ALA A 137 -17.98 9.87 8.21
CA ALA A 137 -19.32 9.58 8.71
C ALA A 137 -19.33 9.33 10.23
N ALA A 138 -18.33 8.60 10.75
CA ALA A 138 -18.14 8.38 12.19
C ALA A 138 -17.80 9.66 12.96
N ALA A 139 -17.16 10.62 12.31
CA ALA A 139 -16.72 11.86 12.94
C ALA A 139 -17.78 12.98 12.87
N ARG A 140 -18.89 12.78 12.16
CA ARG A 140 -19.90 13.83 11.81
C ARG A 140 -20.30 14.73 12.97
N ASP A 141 -20.56 14.14 14.13
CA ASP A 141 -21.08 14.85 15.31
C ASP A 141 -19.98 15.15 16.35
N THR A 142 -18.70 15.05 15.95
CA THR A 142 -17.61 15.34 16.87
C THR A 142 -17.27 16.82 16.91
N PRO A 143 -16.90 17.36 18.08
CA PRO A 143 -16.45 18.75 18.21
C PRO A 143 -15.24 19.07 17.31
N GLN A 144 -14.36 18.07 17.08
CA GLN A 144 -13.18 18.25 16.24
C GLN A 144 -13.58 18.50 14.78
N LEU A 145 -14.53 17.72 14.23
CA LEU A 145 -14.99 17.96 12.85
C LEU A 145 -15.76 19.27 12.74
N ALA A 146 -16.55 19.62 13.76
CA ALA A 146 -17.29 20.89 13.80
C ALA A 146 -16.37 22.13 13.86
N ALA A 147 -15.17 22.02 14.43
CA ALA A 147 -14.17 23.07 14.50
C ALA A 147 -13.17 23.05 13.33
N ALA A 148 -13.24 22.05 12.45
CA ALA A 148 -12.30 21.88 11.36
C ALA A 148 -12.61 22.79 10.19
N GLU A 149 -11.60 23.48 9.68
CA GLU A 149 -11.64 24.26 8.44
C GLU A 149 -10.92 23.54 7.29
N ARG A 150 -10.05 22.57 7.63
CA ARG A 150 -9.26 21.82 6.64
C ARG A 150 -9.03 20.39 7.07
N LEU A 151 -9.06 19.49 6.08
CA LEU A 151 -8.65 18.10 6.20
C LEU A 151 -7.44 17.88 5.30
N LEU A 152 -6.38 17.30 5.84
CA LEU A 152 -5.20 16.87 5.09
C LEU A 152 -4.93 15.38 5.34
N LEU A 153 -4.70 14.61 4.28
CA LEU A 153 -4.23 13.24 4.40
C LEU A 153 -2.83 13.22 5.03
N ILE A 154 -2.43 12.11 5.62
CA ILE A 154 -1.20 12.06 6.43
C ILE A 154 0.03 12.63 5.70
N PRO A 155 0.37 12.23 4.45
CA PRO A 155 1.55 12.80 3.78
C PRO A 155 1.37 14.28 3.42
N ASP A 156 0.13 14.70 3.14
CA ASP A 156 -0.18 16.11 2.88
C ASP A 156 -0.03 16.98 4.14
N LEU A 157 -0.42 16.44 5.31
CA LEU A 157 -0.23 17.10 6.61
C LEU A 157 1.25 17.30 6.94
N ILE A 158 2.07 16.27 6.72
CA ILE A 158 3.52 16.38 6.90
C ILE A 158 4.12 17.39 5.91
N SER A 159 3.71 17.35 4.63
CA SER A 159 4.12 18.33 3.62
C SER A 159 3.74 19.75 4.01
N TYR A 160 2.53 19.96 4.52
CA TYR A 160 2.05 21.25 5.01
C TYR A 160 2.95 21.79 6.15
N TRP A 161 3.28 20.97 7.13
CA TRP A 161 4.15 21.40 8.23
C TRP A 161 5.58 21.73 7.80
N LEU A 162 6.03 21.13 6.70
CA LEU A 162 7.36 21.44 6.14
C LEU A 162 7.37 22.70 5.27
N THR A 163 6.25 23.03 4.61
CA THR A 163 6.21 24.06 3.55
C THR A 163 5.25 25.22 3.81
N GLY A 164 4.25 25.04 4.67
CA GLY A 164 3.13 25.97 4.82
C GLY A 164 2.06 25.88 3.71
N GLU A 165 2.28 25.04 2.68
CA GLU A 165 1.39 24.93 1.53
C GLU A 165 0.43 23.74 1.69
N GLN A 166 -0.88 23.99 1.53
CA GLN A 166 -1.91 22.97 1.60
C GLN A 166 -2.24 22.41 0.21
N GLY A 167 -2.37 21.11 0.10
CA GLY A 167 -2.80 20.39 -1.09
C GLY A 167 -3.27 19.00 -0.72
N THR A 168 -3.98 18.33 -1.62
CA THR A 168 -4.43 16.95 -1.46
C THR A 168 -3.93 16.14 -2.65
N GLU A 169 -3.04 15.18 -2.41
CA GLU A 169 -2.45 14.40 -3.48
C GLU A 169 -3.43 13.35 -4.01
N LEU A 170 -3.55 13.27 -5.32
CA LEU A 170 -4.62 12.56 -6.02
C LEU A 170 -4.57 11.03 -5.83
N THR A 171 -3.38 10.41 -5.78
CA THR A 171 -3.29 8.95 -5.63
C THR A 171 -3.74 8.50 -4.25
N ASN A 172 -3.45 9.30 -3.21
CA ASN A 172 -3.94 9.07 -1.86
C ASN A 172 -5.41 9.50 -1.73
N ALA A 173 -5.81 10.66 -2.28
CA ALA A 173 -7.19 11.10 -2.31
C ALA A 173 -8.13 10.06 -2.95
N SER A 174 -7.67 9.32 -3.95
CA SER A 174 -8.48 8.28 -4.60
C SER A 174 -8.90 7.16 -3.64
N THR A 175 -8.12 6.92 -2.56
CA THR A 175 -8.45 5.90 -1.56
C THR A 175 -9.55 6.32 -0.59
N THR A 176 -9.90 7.61 -0.56
CA THR A 176 -10.91 8.18 0.35
C THR A 176 -12.33 7.66 0.10
N GLN A 177 -12.57 7.05 -1.07
CA GLN A 177 -13.90 6.68 -1.55
C GLN A 177 -14.78 7.90 -1.87
N LEU A 178 -14.15 9.06 -2.20
CA LEU A 178 -14.82 10.32 -2.56
C LEU A 178 -14.41 10.85 -3.94
N ILE A 179 -13.43 10.21 -4.60
CA ILE A 179 -12.99 10.56 -5.98
C ILE A 179 -13.76 9.71 -6.99
N ASP A 180 -14.16 10.33 -8.12
CA ASP A 180 -14.56 9.59 -9.33
C ASP A 180 -13.29 9.19 -10.12
N PRO A 181 -12.94 7.91 -10.23
CA PRO A 181 -11.72 7.47 -10.88
C PRO A 181 -11.70 7.73 -12.40
N ARG A 182 -12.84 8.07 -13.01
CA ARG A 182 -12.94 8.39 -14.44
C ARG A 182 -12.53 9.83 -14.75
N THR A 183 -12.78 10.74 -13.82
CA THR A 183 -12.46 12.17 -13.96
C THR A 183 -11.21 12.57 -13.19
N GLY A 184 -10.86 11.82 -12.13
CA GLY A 184 -9.79 12.19 -11.20
C GLY A 184 -10.15 13.45 -10.39
N ASP A 185 -11.44 13.68 -10.12
CA ASP A 185 -11.94 14.80 -9.30
C ASP A 185 -12.91 14.28 -8.24
N TRP A 186 -13.22 15.12 -7.26
CA TRP A 186 -14.16 14.84 -6.20
C TRP A 186 -15.55 14.52 -6.75
N ASN A 187 -16.16 13.44 -6.29
CA ASN A 187 -17.54 13.08 -6.62
C ASN A 187 -18.53 13.93 -5.80
N ARG A 188 -18.89 15.09 -6.36
CA ARG A 188 -19.75 16.08 -5.69
C ARG A 188 -21.16 15.58 -5.41
N ASP A 189 -21.72 14.74 -6.30
CA ASP A 189 -23.05 14.14 -6.09
C ASP A 189 -23.02 13.20 -4.89
N LEU A 190 -22.05 12.30 -4.83
CA LEU A 190 -21.87 11.37 -3.73
C LEU A 190 -21.66 12.10 -2.40
N ALA A 191 -20.77 13.09 -2.37
CA ALA A 191 -20.48 13.90 -1.19
C ALA A 191 -21.74 14.62 -0.69
N GLY A 192 -22.49 15.24 -1.61
CA GLY A 192 -23.77 15.92 -1.30
C GLY A 192 -24.82 14.97 -0.72
N ARG A 193 -24.99 13.77 -1.29
CA ARG A 193 -25.91 12.74 -0.77
C ARG A 193 -25.54 12.28 0.64
N LEU A 194 -24.25 12.26 0.97
CA LEU A 194 -23.76 11.84 2.28
C LEU A 194 -23.58 13.01 3.26
N GLY A 195 -23.83 14.25 2.84
CA GLY A 195 -23.65 15.43 3.66
C GLY A 195 -22.18 15.70 4.03
N ILE A 196 -21.25 15.32 3.14
CA ILE A 196 -19.81 15.57 3.30
C ILE A 196 -19.46 16.86 2.58
N ASP A 197 -18.92 17.83 3.32
CA ASP A 197 -18.46 19.09 2.74
C ASP A 197 -17.07 18.89 2.09
N LEU A 198 -17.02 19.00 0.76
CA LEU A 198 -15.78 18.94 0.01
C LEU A 198 -14.90 20.19 0.18
N GLY A 199 -15.45 21.27 0.73
CA GLY A 199 -14.68 22.48 1.09
C GLY A 199 -13.60 22.24 2.14
N PHE A 200 -13.69 21.16 2.92
CA PHE A 200 -12.64 20.74 3.84
C PHE A 200 -11.36 20.32 3.15
N PHE A 201 -11.44 19.77 1.94
CA PHE A 201 -10.25 19.27 1.24
C PHE A 201 -9.49 20.42 0.58
N ALA A 202 -8.17 20.37 0.68
CA ALA A 202 -7.30 21.29 -0.05
C ALA A 202 -7.36 20.97 -1.58
N PRO A 203 -6.91 21.90 -2.45
CA PRO A 203 -6.88 21.66 -3.88
C PRO A 203 -6.13 20.36 -4.25
N LEU A 204 -6.67 19.63 -5.21
CA LEU A 204 -6.02 18.40 -5.71
C LEU A 204 -4.68 18.73 -6.38
N ARG A 205 -3.69 17.91 -6.10
CA ARG A 205 -2.36 17.92 -6.72
C ARG A 205 -2.08 16.57 -7.36
N ARG A 206 -1.33 16.59 -8.45
CA ARG A 206 -0.89 15.37 -9.14
C ARG A 206 0.55 15.03 -8.79
N PRO A 207 0.97 13.76 -8.87
CA PRO A 207 2.39 13.42 -8.80
C PRO A 207 3.22 14.22 -9.81
N GLY A 208 4.27 14.89 -9.34
CA GLY A 208 5.10 15.82 -10.09
C GLY A 208 4.80 17.30 -9.83
N ASP A 209 3.64 17.64 -9.29
CA ASP A 209 3.30 19.02 -8.98
C ASP A 209 4.17 19.56 -7.81
N PRO A 210 4.45 20.89 -7.76
CA PRO A 210 5.13 21.48 -6.63
C PRO A 210 4.23 21.48 -5.38
N ALA A 211 4.81 21.16 -4.23
CA ALA A 211 4.17 21.25 -2.92
C ALA A 211 4.80 22.34 -2.03
N GLY A 212 5.45 23.32 -2.63
CA GLY A 212 6.14 24.40 -1.94
C GLY A 212 7.63 24.14 -1.69
N SER A 213 8.19 24.87 -0.76
CA SER A 213 9.58 24.71 -0.31
C SER A 213 9.65 24.77 1.21
N THR A 214 10.65 24.12 1.80
CA THR A 214 10.79 24.07 3.26
C THR A 214 10.87 25.44 3.91
N LEU A 215 10.12 25.61 5.00
CA LEU A 215 10.09 26.84 5.80
C LEU A 215 11.46 27.12 6.44
N PRO A 216 11.79 28.41 6.79
CA PRO A 216 13.03 28.74 7.46
C PRO A 216 13.29 27.94 8.75
N LEU A 217 12.25 27.71 9.56
CA LEU A 217 12.35 26.87 10.76
C LEU A 217 12.79 25.43 10.42
N VAL A 218 12.25 24.84 9.33
CA VAL A 218 12.63 23.50 8.90
C VAL A 218 14.08 23.47 8.43
N GLN A 219 14.54 24.50 7.72
CA GLN A 219 15.94 24.62 7.30
C GLN A 219 16.87 24.68 8.51
N GLU A 220 16.54 25.49 9.51
CA GLU A 220 17.29 25.60 10.77
C GLU A 220 17.34 24.24 11.50
N LEU A 221 16.18 23.59 11.70
CA LEU A 221 16.08 22.32 12.41
C LEU A 221 16.81 21.18 11.71
N THR A 222 16.91 21.21 10.38
CA THR A 222 17.50 20.13 9.59
C THR A 222 18.92 20.42 9.10
N GLY A 223 19.39 21.67 9.23
CA GLY A 223 20.70 22.07 8.72
C GLY A 223 20.77 22.17 7.20
N GLN A 224 19.63 22.30 6.51
CA GLN A 224 19.62 22.51 5.07
C GLN A 224 20.16 23.89 4.72
N PRO A 225 21.03 24.04 3.69
CA PRO A 225 21.68 25.29 3.37
C PRO A 225 20.75 26.36 2.76
N GLY A 226 19.52 25.98 2.44
CA GLY A 226 18.49 26.82 1.85
C GLY A 226 17.15 26.10 1.73
N PRO A 227 16.14 26.74 1.13
CA PRO A 227 14.83 26.12 0.95
C PRO A 227 14.91 24.90 0.02
N VAL A 228 14.45 23.76 0.52
CA VAL A 228 14.35 22.52 -0.24
C VAL A 228 12.99 22.45 -0.90
N PRO A 229 12.90 22.36 -2.24
CA PRO A 229 11.64 22.13 -2.92
C PRO A 229 11.00 20.82 -2.49
N VAL A 230 9.70 20.82 -2.18
CA VAL A 230 8.92 19.63 -1.93
C VAL A 230 8.11 19.31 -3.18
N THR A 231 8.28 18.10 -3.70
CA THR A 231 7.57 17.62 -4.89
C THR A 231 6.48 16.66 -4.44
N THR A 232 5.26 16.87 -4.91
CA THR A 232 4.17 15.92 -4.76
C THR A 232 4.55 14.63 -5.49
N VAL A 233 4.52 13.50 -4.79
CA VAL A 233 4.80 12.17 -5.35
C VAL A 233 3.52 11.34 -5.34
N GLY A 234 3.55 10.09 -5.78
CA GLY A 234 2.43 9.20 -5.48
C GLY A 234 2.38 9.00 -3.96
N SER A 235 1.64 9.85 -3.26
CA SER A 235 1.74 9.93 -1.81
C SER A 235 1.05 8.78 -1.05
N HIS A 236 0.24 7.95 -1.73
CA HIS A 236 -0.02 6.59 -1.26
C HIS A 236 1.21 5.74 -1.57
N ASP A 237 1.88 5.17 -0.55
CA ASP A 237 3.11 4.36 -0.67
C ASP A 237 3.04 3.31 -1.79
N THR A 238 1.86 2.68 -1.95
CA THR A 238 1.62 1.72 -3.02
C THR A 238 1.59 2.38 -4.41
N ALA A 239 1.16 3.64 -4.54
CA ALA A 239 1.21 4.33 -5.84
C ALA A 239 2.66 4.61 -6.25
N SER A 240 3.48 5.04 -5.30
CA SER A 240 4.92 5.16 -5.51
C SER A 240 5.56 3.80 -5.81
N ALA A 241 5.20 2.74 -5.07
CA ALA A 241 5.72 1.40 -5.33
C ALA A 241 5.37 0.87 -6.73
N VAL A 242 4.15 1.09 -7.20
CA VAL A 242 3.74 0.69 -8.57
C VAL A 242 4.46 1.52 -9.63
N ALA A 243 4.73 2.81 -9.38
CA ALA A 243 5.55 3.62 -10.28
C ALA A 243 6.97 3.06 -10.48
N ALA A 244 7.50 2.37 -9.45
CA ALA A 244 8.81 1.72 -9.47
C ALA A 244 8.78 0.23 -9.88
N VAL A 245 7.67 -0.28 -10.40
CA VAL A 245 7.66 -1.63 -11.00
C VAL A 245 8.57 -1.63 -12.24
N PRO A 246 9.59 -2.51 -12.33
CA PRO A 246 10.59 -2.48 -13.40
C PRO A 246 10.08 -3.09 -14.72
N ALA A 247 8.84 -2.75 -15.07
CA ALA A 247 8.20 -3.23 -16.28
C ALA A 247 8.80 -2.58 -17.54
N ARG A 248 9.01 -3.37 -18.56
CA ARG A 248 9.46 -2.88 -19.87
C ARG A 248 8.31 -2.20 -20.61
N ARG A 249 8.65 -1.28 -21.52
CA ARG A 249 7.64 -0.63 -22.35
C ARG A 249 6.83 -1.67 -23.14
N GLY A 250 5.50 -1.63 -23.01
CA GLY A 250 4.60 -2.56 -23.66
C GLY A 250 4.50 -3.95 -23.02
N GLU A 251 5.16 -4.18 -21.90
CA GLU A 251 5.07 -5.44 -21.16
C GLU A 251 3.68 -5.57 -20.51
N ARG A 252 3.06 -6.73 -20.68
CA ARG A 252 1.77 -7.06 -20.06
C ARG A 252 2.04 -7.69 -18.69
N PHE A 253 1.99 -6.90 -17.66
CA PHE A 253 2.38 -7.34 -16.32
C PHE A 253 1.25 -7.25 -15.30
N ALA A 254 1.34 -8.10 -14.28
CA ALA A 254 0.69 -7.90 -13.00
C ALA A 254 1.75 -7.50 -11.97
N TYR A 255 1.32 -6.82 -10.92
CA TYR A 255 2.20 -6.47 -9.82
C TYR A 255 1.71 -7.00 -8.48
N LEU A 256 2.66 -7.24 -7.58
CA LEU A 256 2.47 -7.58 -6.18
C LEU A 256 3.32 -6.63 -5.35
N CYS A 257 2.70 -5.68 -4.67
CA CYS A 257 3.37 -4.88 -3.65
C CYS A 257 3.26 -5.66 -2.33
N THR A 258 4.32 -6.37 -1.94
CA THR A 258 4.26 -7.32 -0.83
C THR A 258 5.11 -6.87 0.35
N GLY A 259 4.46 -6.70 1.48
CA GLY A 259 5.03 -6.41 2.79
C GLY A 259 4.20 -7.08 3.88
N THR A 260 3.79 -6.35 4.91
CA THR A 260 2.80 -6.79 5.90
C THR A 260 1.48 -7.16 5.21
N TRP A 261 1.02 -6.33 4.28
CA TRP A 261 -0.03 -6.60 3.31
C TRP A 261 0.56 -7.01 1.97
N SER A 262 -0.24 -7.66 1.12
CA SER A 262 0.06 -7.86 -0.29
C SER A 262 -1.06 -7.22 -1.11
N LEU A 263 -0.69 -6.30 -1.99
CA LEU A 263 -1.60 -5.68 -2.94
C LEU A 263 -1.32 -6.27 -4.32
N ALA A 264 -2.28 -7.03 -4.82
CA ALA A 264 -2.15 -7.75 -6.09
C ALA A 264 -3.02 -7.10 -7.17
N GLY A 265 -2.46 -6.71 -8.30
CA GLY A 265 -3.26 -6.01 -9.31
C GLY A 265 -2.61 -5.81 -10.67
N LEU A 266 -3.31 -5.03 -11.47
CA LEU A 266 -2.93 -4.56 -12.80
C LEU A 266 -2.87 -3.04 -12.82
N GLU A 267 -1.98 -2.50 -13.62
CA GLU A 267 -1.99 -1.08 -13.97
C GLU A 267 -2.77 -0.91 -15.28
N LEU A 268 -3.83 -0.11 -15.25
CA LEU A 268 -4.78 0.06 -16.35
C LEU A 268 -4.88 1.53 -16.75
N ASP A 269 -5.39 1.78 -17.95
CA ASP A 269 -5.68 3.12 -18.47
C ASP A 269 -7.06 3.64 -18.06
N ALA A 270 -7.94 2.75 -17.58
CA ALA A 270 -9.31 3.09 -17.18
C ALA A 270 -9.80 2.17 -16.03
N PRO A 271 -10.72 2.66 -15.18
CA PRO A 271 -11.24 1.89 -14.06
C PRO A 271 -12.21 0.78 -14.48
N VAL A 272 -12.21 -0.32 -13.73
CA VAL A 272 -13.13 -1.46 -13.87
C VAL A 272 -14.15 -1.42 -12.72
N THR A 273 -15.29 -0.78 -12.94
CA THR A 273 -16.33 -0.54 -11.92
C THR A 273 -17.60 -1.41 -12.12
N THR A 274 -17.41 -2.68 -12.50
CA THR A 274 -18.51 -3.63 -12.76
C THR A 274 -19.05 -4.26 -11.48
N GLY A 275 -20.26 -4.83 -11.53
CA GLY A 275 -20.79 -5.63 -10.42
C GLY A 275 -19.90 -6.84 -10.10
N ALA A 276 -19.23 -7.42 -11.10
CA ALA A 276 -18.31 -8.54 -10.91
C ALA A 276 -17.02 -8.10 -10.18
N SER A 277 -16.45 -6.92 -10.52
CA SER A 277 -15.27 -6.40 -9.81
C SER A 277 -15.60 -6.00 -8.36
N ARG A 278 -16.81 -5.47 -8.12
CA ARG A 278 -17.31 -5.24 -6.76
C ARG A 278 -17.44 -6.52 -5.95
N ALA A 279 -18.09 -7.55 -6.52
CA ALA A 279 -18.29 -8.84 -5.85
C ALA A 279 -16.95 -9.53 -5.52
N ALA A 280 -15.94 -9.33 -6.36
CA ALA A 280 -14.58 -9.81 -6.13
C ALA A 280 -13.74 -8.90 -5.20
N ASN A 281 -14.33 -7.81 -4.70
CA ASN A 281 -13.73 -6.81 -3.83
C ASN A 281 -12.42 -6.21 -4.37
N PHE A 282 -12.42 -5.87 -5.67
CA PHE A 282 -11.33 -5.10 -6.30
C PHE A 282 -11.53 -3.61 -6.13
N THR A 283 -10.43 -2.87 -6.06
CA THR A 283 -10.38 -1.42 -5.95
C THR A 283 -9.75 -0.80 -7.20
N ASN A 284 -10.15 0.44 -7.53
CA ASN A 284 -9.62 1.25 -8.64
C ASN A 284 -9.02 2.52 -8.05
N GLU A 285 -7.78 2.46 -7.62
CA GLU A 285 -7.06 3.59 -7.06
C GLU A 285 -6.24 4.28 -8.15
N LEU A 286 -6.19 5.61 -8.13
CA LEU A 286 -5.41 6.35 -9.12
C LEU A 286 -3.91 6.18 -8.89
N GLY A 287 -3.18 6.08 -9.98
CA GLY A 287 -1.73 5.93 -10.03
C GLY A 287 -1.01 7.16 -10.57
N VAL A 288 0.30 7.06 -10.68
CA VAL A 288 1.14 8.10 -11.30
C VAL A 288 0.83 8.18 -12.80
N ASP A 289 0.91 9.39 -13.37
CA ASP A 289 0.60 9.70 -14.78
C ASP A 289 -0.85 9.36 -15.20
N GLY A 290 -1.79 9.33 -14.26
CA GLY A 290 -3.20 9.11 -14.54
C GLY A 290 -3.57 7.65 -14.81
N THR A 291 -2.71 6.70 -14.49
CA THR A 291 -3.03 5.28 -14.52
C THR A 291 -4.02 4.91 -13.42
N VAL A 292 -4.65 3.74 -13.54
CA VAL A 292 -5.53 3.15 -12.53
C VAL A 292 -4.87 1.88 -11.99
N ARG A 293 -4.65 1.84 -10.70
CA ARG A 293 -4.22 0.64 -9.98
C ARG A 293 -5.45 -0.20 -9.67
N PHE A 294 -5.78 -1.14 -10.55
CA PHE A 294 -6.85 -2.10 -10.35
C PHE A 294 -6.31 -3.26 -9.53
N LEU A 295 -6.58 -3.27 -8.24
CA LEU A 295 -5.96 -4.19 -7.31
C LEU A 295 -6.94 -4.76 -6.29
N ARG A 296 -6.47 -5.78 -5.58
CA ARG A 296 -7.11 -6.33 -4.39
C ARG A 296 -6.11 -6.39 -3.25
N ASN A 297 -6.51 -5.89 -2.07
CA ASN A 297 -5.77 -6.10 -0.84
C ASN A 297 -5.95 -7.53 -0.36
N ILE A 298 -4.84 -8.20 -0.10
CA ILE A 298 -4.79 -9.54 0.49
C ILE A 298 -3.82 -9.54 1.67
N MET A 299 -3.98 -10.49 2.57
CA MET A 299 -3.03 -10.64 3.66
C MET A 299 -1.64 -10.95 3.09
N GLY A 300 -0.62 -10.33 3.64
CA GLY A 300 0.76 -10.53 3.25
C GLY A 300 1.55 -11.31 4.31
N LEU A 301 2.79 -10.88 4.53
CA LEU A 301 3.68 -11.50 5.51
C LEU A 301 3.27 -11.26 6.97
N TRP A 302 2.16 -10.57 7.23
CA TRP A 302 1.55 -10.41 8.54
C TRP A 302 1.37 -11.74 9.28
N LEU A 303 0.89 -12.78 8.58
CA LEU A 303 0.71 -14.10 9.18
C LEU A 303 2.03 -14.63 9.75
N LEU A 304 3.10 -14.52 8.98
CA LEU A 304 4.42 -14.97 9.41
C LEU A 304 5.00 -14.08 10.52
N GLN A 305 4.81 -12.77 10.43
CA GLN A 305 5.24 -11.82 11.47
C GLN A 305 4.57 -12.11 12.82
N GLU A 306 3.27 -12.42 12.82
CA GLU A 306 2.53 -12.80 14.03
C GLU A 306 3.00 -14.15 14.58
N CYS A 307 3.24 -15.13 13.72
CA CYS A 307 3.82 -16.40 14.15
C CYS A 307 5.22 -16.20 14.76
N MET A 308 6.08 -15.40 14.14
CA MET A 308 7.41 -15.08 14.67
C MET A 308 7.33 -14.40 16.03
N ARG A 309 6.36 -13.49 16.22
CA ARG A 309 6.12 -12.85 17.52
C ARG A 309 5.69 -13.88 18.56
N ALA A 310 4.76 -14.75 18.23
CA ALA A 310 4.30 -15.82 19.15
C ALA A 310 5.43 -16.78 19.52
N TRP A 311 6.36 -17.07 18.61
CA TRP A 311 7.51 -17.94 18.86
C TRP A 311 8.71 -17.22 19.49
N GLY A 312 8.65 -15.89 19.68
CA GLY A 312 9.79 -15.09 20.14
C GLY A 312 10.96 -15.06 19.16
N ARG A 313 10.70 -15.28 17.86
CA ARG A 313 11.72 -15.29 16.81
C ARG A 313 11.84 -13.90 16.18
N LYS A 314 13.08 -13.46 15.94
CA LYS A 314 13.38 -12.16 15.27
C LYS A 314 13.96 -12.35 13.87
N ASP A 315 14.59 -13.49 13.62
CA ASP A 315 15.22 -13.80 12.34
C ASP A 315 14.33 -14.74 11.53
N ILE A 316 14.07 -14.36 10.30
CA ILE A 316 13.21 -15.08 9.35
C ILE A 316 13.96 -16.16 8.60
N ASP A 317 15.28 -16.00 8.36
CA ASP A 317 16.06 -16.86 7.46
C ASP A 317 16.08 -18.34 7.88
N PRO A 318 16.24 -18.69 9.18
CA PRO A 318 16.14 -20.08 9.61
C PRO A 318 14.77 -20.70 9.32
N LEU A 319 13.68 -19.91 9.47
CA LEU A 319 12.31 -20.38 9.19
C LEU A 319 12.09 -20.63 7.71
N LEU A 320 12.63 -19.78 6.83
CA LEU A 320 12.57 -19.97 5.39
C LEU A 320 13.38 -21.19 4.97
N ALA A 321 14.55 -21.40 5.57
CA ALA A 321 15.37 -22.59 5.31
C ALA A 321 14.68 -23.90 5.75
N GLU A 322 13.97 -23.91 6.88
CA GLU A 322 13.14 -25.04 7.32
C GLU A 322 11.94 -25.24 6.38
N ALA A 323 11.23 -24.18 6.02
CA ALA A 323 10.09 -24.20 5.11
C ALA A 323 10.47 -24.75 3.72
N ALA A 324 11.65 -24.39 3.21
CA ALA A 324 12.14 -24.87 1.92
C ALA A 324 12.34 -26.41 1.88
N ARG A 325 12.62 -27.03 3.04
CA ARG A 325 12.77 -28.50 3.17
C ARG A 325 11.46 -29.23 3.47
N THR A 326 10.39 -28.47 3.76
CA THR A 326 9.07 -29.01 4.05
C THR A 326 8.33 -29.36 2.76
N PRO A 327 7.59 -30.50 2.69
CA PRO A 327 6.82 -30.86 1.51
C PRO A 327 5.82 -29.75 1.12
N ALA A 328 5.81 -29.42 -0.18
CA ALA A 328 4.96 -28.40 -0.76
C ALA A 328 3.47 -28.76 -0.62
N LEU A 329 2.64 -27.72 -0.41
CA LEU A 329 1.18 -27.82 -0.46
C LEU A 329 0.56 -28.87 0.48
N ARG A 330 1.32 -29.33 1.50
CA ARG A 330 0.79 -30.29 2.48
C ARG A 330 -0.29 -29.66 3.35
N HIS A 331 -0.10 -28.40 3.69
CA HIS A 331 -0.99 -27.59 4.50
C HIS A 331 -1.27 -26.28 3.75
N VAL A 332 -2.51 -25.89 3.58
CA VAL A 332 -2.90 -24.62 2.97
C VAL A 332 -4.16 -24.07 3.66
N VAL A 333 -4.20 -22.76 3.83
CA VAL A 333 -5.34 -22.03 4.42
C VAL A 333 -5.77 -20.87 3.51
N ASP A 334 -7.00 -20.38 3.65
CA ASP A 334 -7.38 -19.13 3.00
C ASP A 334 -6.71 -17.94 3.74
N ALA A 335 -5.61 -17.44 3.19
CA ALA A 335 -4.89 -16.32 3.80
C ALA A 335 -5.74 -15.05 3.94
N ALA A 336 -6.88 -14.94 3.24
CA ALA A 336 -7.80 -13.82 3.32
C ALA A 336 -8.92 -14.02 4.37
N ALA A 337 -8.93 -15.14 5.08
CA ALA A 337 -9.97 -15.42 6.08
C ALA A 337 -9.93 -14.43 7.25
N PRO A 338 -11.11 -14.00 7.74
CA PRO A 338 -11.22 -12.94 8.76
C PRO A 338 -10.47 -13.26 10.06
N GLU A 339 -10.38 -14.52 10.45
CA GLU A 339 -9.69 -14.97 11.65
C GLU A 339 -8.19 -14.61 11.70
N PHE A 340 -7.57 -14.36 10.53
CA PHE A 340 -6.16 -14.00 10.44
C PHE A 340 -5.89 -12.50 10.51
N LEU A 341 -6.94 -11.65 10.59
CA LEU A 341 -6.78 -10.19 10.66
C LEU A 341 -6.27 -9.72 12.01
N ALA A 342 -6.78 -10.30 13.09
CA ALA A 342 -6.45 -9.86 14.44
C ALA A 342 -5.08 -10.39 14.90
N PRO A 343 -4.31 -9.60 15.70
CA PRO A 343 -3.09 -10.09 16.35
C PRO A 343 -3.42 -11.20 17.35
N GLY A 344 -2.38 -11.95 17.78
CA GLY A 344 -2.49 -12.97 18.83
C GLY A 344 -1.95 -14.33 18.43
N ASP A 345 -2.62 -15.42 18.85
CA ASP A 345 -2.17 -16.79 18.56
C ASP A 345 -2.39 -17.19 17.10
N MET A 346 -1.55 -16.66 16.23
CA MET A 346 -1.60 -16.97 14.81
C MET A 346 -1.23 -18.45 14.50
N PRO A 347 -0.22 -19.04 15.14
CA PRO A 347 0.07 -20.47 14.93
C PRO A 347 -1.11 -21.38 15.25
N GLY A 348 -1.80 -21.13 16.37
CA GLY A 348 -3.00 -21.88 16.75
C GLY A 348 -4.11 -21.73 15.71
N ARG A 349 -4.41 -20.52 15.26
CA ARG A 349 -5.43 -20.26 14.22
C ARG A 349 -5.14 -20.99 12.90
N ILE A 350 -3.87 -21.01 12.46
CA ILE A 350 -3.47 -21.75 11.25
C ILE A 350 -3.67 -23.25 11.44
N THR A 351 -3.31 -23.79 12.60
CA THR A 351 -3.54 -25.20 12.95
C THR A 351 -5.02 -25.55 12.92
N ASP A 352 -5.86 -24.71 13.54
CA ASP A 352 -7.32 -24.89 13.57
C ASP A 352 -7.94 -24.81 12.17
N ALA A 353 -7.50 -23.88 11.33
CA ALA A 353 -7.95 -23.76 9.95
C ALA A 353 -7.58 -25.02 9.10
N CYS A 354 -6.38 -25.57 9.28
CA CYS A 354 -5.98 -26.84 8.66
C CYS A 354 -6.86 -27.99 9.14
N ARG A 355 -7.12 -28.08 10.44
CA ARG A 355 -7.99 -29.10 11.02
C ARG A 355 -9.43 -29.00 10.51
N ALA A 356 -9.98 -27.80 10.42
CA ALA A 356 -11.33 -27.53 9.94
C ALA A 356 -11.53 -27.98 8.49
N THR A 357 -10.46 -28.00 7.68
CA THR A 357 -10.48 -28.48 6.28
C THR A 357 -10.04 -29.93 6.12
N GLY A 358 -9.90 -30.68 7.21
CA GLY A 358 -9.47 -32.08 7.18
C GLY A 358 -8.01 -32.29 6.75
N GLN A 359 -7.20 -31.27 6.80
CA GLN A 359 -5.79 -31.33 6.45
C GLN A 359 -4.94 -31.72 7.68
N PRO A 360 -3.77 -32.34 7.48
CA PRO A 360 -2.82 -32.53 8.58
C PRO A 360 -2.47 -31.22 9.28
N GLU A 361 -2.24 -31.24 10.56
CA GLU A 361 -1.83 -30.06 11.34
C GLU A 361 -0.35 -29.78 11.15
N PRO A 362 0.08 -28.52 10.92
CA PRO A 362 1.49 -28.17 10.96
C PRO A 362 2.00 -28.30 12.41
N ARG A 363 3.13 -29.00 12.60
CA ARG A 363 3.67 -29.37 13.93
C ARG A 363 4.93 -28.60 14.30
N THR A 364 5.60 -28.00 13.31
CA THR A 364 6.83 -27.27 13.51
C THR A 364 6.74 -25.85 12.96
N PRO A 365 7.56 -24.89 13.44
CA PRO A 365 7.63 -23.57 12.84
C PRO A 365 7.91 -23.57 11.34
N GLY A 366 8.73 -24.50 10.85
CA GLY A 366 9.02 -24.68 9.43
C GLY A 366 7.78 -25.13 8.63
N GLU A 367 6.99 -26.07 9.14
CA GLU A 367 5.73 -26.51 8.52
C GLU A 367 4.69 -25.37 8.51
N THR A 368 4.56 -24.64 9.60
CA THR A 368 3.67 -23.46 9.65
C THR A 368 4.11 -22.37 8.68
N THR A 369 5.41 -22.08 8.62
CA THR A 369 5.97 -21.11 7.67
C THR A 369 5.70 -21.55 6.24
N ARG A 370 5.88 -22.84 5.90
CA ARG A 370 5.58 -23.37 4.59
C ARG A 370 4.09 -23.26 4.25
N CYS A 371 3.22 -23.60 5.18
CA CYS A 371 1.77 -23.42 5.03
C CYS A 371 1.43 -21.97 4.69
N ILE A 372 1.99 -21.00 5.42
CA ILE A 372 1.76 -19.57 5.15
C ILE A 372 2.21 -19.21 3.73
N LEU A 373 3.44 -19.58 3.33
CA LEU A 373 3.98 -19.19 2.02
C LEU A 373 3.22 -19.86 0.86
N ASP A 374 2.86 -21.14 0.95
CA ASP A 374 2.03 -21.81 -0.04
C ASP A 374 0.64 -21.15 -0.14
N SER A 375 0.05 -20.78 1.00
CA SER A 375 -1.26 -20.10 1.06
C SER A 375 -1.22 -18.68 0.46
N LEU A 376 -0.15 -17.92 0.71
CA LEU A 376 0.05 -16.62 0.09
C LEU A 376 0.24 -16.73 -1.42
N ALA A 377 1.00 -17.72 -1.90
CA ALA A 377 1.16 -17.96 -3.33
C ALA A 377 -0.16 -18.30 -4.02
N LEU A 378 -1.04 -19.10 -3.36
CA LEU A 378 -2.41 -19.35 -3.83
C LEU A 378 -3.26 -18.07 -3.85
N ALA A 379 -3.16 -17.23 -2.84
CA ALA A 379 -3.88 -15.97 -2.79
C ALA A 379 -3.41 -15.01 -3.89
N HIS A 380 -2.10 -14.92 -4.16
CA HIS A 380 -1.51 -14.17 -5.28
C HIS A 380 -2.07 -14.67 -6.62
N ARG A 381 -2.00 -15.98 -6.85
CA ARG A 381 -2.57 -16.63 -8.06
C ARG A 381 -4.03 -16.25 -8.26
N ARG A 382 -4.87 -16.44 -7.22
CA ARG A 382 -6.30 -16.13 -7.28
C ARG A 382 -6.55 -14.67 -7.64
N ALA A 383 -5.87 -13.74 -6.98
CA ALA A 383 -6.04 -12.32 -7.23
C ALA A 383 -5.60 -11.93 -8.66
N ILE A 384 -4.46 -12.44 -9.16
CA ILE A 384 -3.96 -12.15 -10.50
C ILE A 384 -4.89 -12.74 -11.58
N HIS A 385 -5.33 -14.00 -11.44
CA HIS A 385 -6.26 -14.61 -12.39
C HIS A 385 -7.58 -13.86 -12.44
N GLU A 386 -8.09 -13.43 -11.28
CA GLU A 386 -9.34 -12.69 -11.19
C GLU A 386 -9.20 -11.27 -11.77
N ALA A 387 -8.09 -10.58 -11.52
CA ALA A 387 -7.79 -9.27 -12.11
C ALA A 387 -7.75 -9.36 -13.64
N ARG A 388 -7.03 -10.36 -14.19
CA ARG A 388 -6.97 -10.61 -15.64
C ARG A 388 -8.34 -10.82 -16.26
N ARG A 389 -9.17 -11.65 -15.63
CA ARG A 389 -10.53 -11.96 -16.10
C ARG A 389 -11.45 -10.75 -16.04
N LEU A 390 -11.40 -9.97 -14.94
CA LEU A 390 -12.27 -8.81 -14.72
C LEU A 390 -11.91 -7.64 -15.62
N ALA A 391 -10.62 -7.43 -15.88
CA ALA A 391 -10.12 -6.37 -16.74
C ALA A 391 -10.02 -6.77 -18.22
N ASP A 392 -10.28 -8.03 -18.56
CA ASP A 392 -10.05 -8.60 -19.91
C ASP A 392 -8.63 -8.28 -20.42
N ARG A 393 -7.62 -8.57 -19.61
CA ARG A 393 -6.21 -8.28 -19.88
C ARG A 393 -5.34 -9.53 -19.76
N ALA A 394 -4.50 -9.75 -20.77
CA ALA A 394 -3.45 -10.77 -20.69
C ALA A 394 -2.28 -10.27 -19.82
N VAL A 395 -1.63 -11.21 -19.15
CA VAL A 395 -0.44 -10.98 -18.30
C VAL A 395 0.61 -12.03 -18.67
N ASP A 396 1.83 -11.59 -18.92
CA ASP A 396 2.97 -12.44 -19.29
C ASP A 396 3.97 -12.61 -18.14
N VAL A 397 4.00 -11.68 -17.20
CA VAL A 397 4.94 -11.65 -16.09
C VAL A 397 4.30 -11.04 -14.83
N VAL A 398 4.74 -11.46 -13.67
CA VAL A 398 4.37 -10.89 -12.37
C VAL A 398 5.58 -10.19 -11.77
N HIS A 399 5.47 -8.92 -11.45
CA HIS A 399 6.49 -8.18 -10.71
C HIS A 399 6.17 -8.20 -9.22
N ILE A 400 7.10 -8.66 -8.39
CA ILE A 400 7.00 -8.57 -6.92
C ILE A 400 7.93 -7.47 -6.45
N VAL A 401 7.36 -6.42 -5.86
CA VAL A 401 8.09 -5.28 -5.31
C VAL A 401 7.82 -5.12 -3.82
N GLY A 402 8.62 -4.31 -3.13
CA GLY A 402 8.54 -4.14 -1.69
C GLY A 402 9.30 -5.22 -0.92
N GLY A 403 9.17 -5.23 0.41
CA GLY A 403 9.96 -6.11 1.29
C GLY A 403 9.84 -7.61 0.99
N GLY A 404 8.69 -8.05 0.48
CA GLY A 404 8.44 -9.44 0.08
C GLY A 404 9.29 -9.92 -1.08
N ALA A 405 9.83 -9.02 -1.92
CA ALA A 405 10.76 -9.36 -2.99
C ALA A 405 12.08 -9.99 -2.49
N ARG A 406 12.42 -9.80 -1.21
CA ARG A 406 13.58 -10.43 -0.57
C ARG A 406 13.33 -11.90 -0.20
N ASN A 407 12.07 -12.36 -0.17
CA ASN A 407 11.71 -13.73 0.16
C ASN A 407 11.75 -14.61 -1.11
N ALA A 408 12.93 -15.16 -1.42
CA ALA A 408 13.15 -15.98 -2.61
C ALA A 408 12.18 -17.17 -2.70
N LEU A 409 11.88 -17.81 -1.56
CA LEU A 409 10.94 -18.94 -1.53
C LEU A 409 9.52 -18.50 -1.91
N LEU A 410 9.02 -17.38 -1.36
CA LEU A 410 7.70 -16.85 -1.74
C LEU A 410 7.65 -16.44 -3.21
N CYS A 411 8.73 -15.85 -3.74
CA CYS A 411 8.81 -15.46 -5.15
C CYS A 411 8.72 -16.69 -6.07
N GLN A 412 9.49 -17.76 -5.77
CA GLN A 412 9.42 -19.01 -6.53
C GLN A 412 8.03 -19.66 -6.43
N LEU A 413 7.48 -19.77 -5.22
CA LEU A 413 6.14 -20.35 -5.01
C LEU A 413 5.05 -19.55 -5.75
N THR A 414 5.19 -18.23 -5.82
CA THR A 414 4.27 -17.38 -6.58
C THR A 414 4.39 -17.64 -8.10
N ALA A 415 5.62 -17.81 -8.62
CA ALA A 415 5.83 -18.19 -10.02
C ALA A 415 5.18 -19.54 -10.33
N ASP A 416 5.43 -20.54 -9.48
CA ASP A 416 4.87 -21.89 -9.61
C ASP A 416 3.33 -21.87 -9.55
N ALA A 417 2.76 -21.15 -8.58
CA ALA A 417 1.32 -21.04 -8.41
C ALA A 417 0.65 -20.33 -9.58
N CYS A 418 1.20 -19.22 -10.05
CA CYS A 418 0.62 -18.43 -11.14
C CYS A 418 0.84 -19.07 -12.52
N GLY A 419 1.83 -19.96 -12.67
CA GLY A 419 2.28 -20.47 -13.96
C GLY A 419 2.86 -19.37 -14.86
N LEU A 420 3.41 -18.32 -14.25
CA LEU A 420 3.97 -17.15 -14.92
C LEU A 420 5.35 -16.82 -14.32
N PRO A 421 6.29 -16.32 -15.13
CA PRO A 421 7.53 -15.79 -14.61
C PRO A 421 7.28 -14.72 -13.55
N VAL A 422 8.10 -14.71 -12.49
CA VAL A 422 8.13 -13.65 -11.48
C VAL A 422 9.45 -12.88 -11.59
N VAL A 423 9.38 -11.55 -11.60
CA VAL A 423 10.52 -10.66 -11.46
C VAL A 423 10.43 -9.97 -10.10
N ALA A 424 11.38 -10.26 -9.22
CA ALA A 424 11.43 -9.74 -7.87
C ALA A 424 12.41 -8.58 -7.74
N GLY A 425 11.96 -7.49 -7.10
CA GLY A 425 12.71 -6.25 -6.87
C GLY A 425 12.13 -5.06 -7.62
N PRO A 426 12.44 -3.87 -7.15
CA PRO A 426 13.23 -3.54 -5.96
C PRO A 426 12.45 -3.73 -4.65
N ALA A 427 13.18 -3.97 -3.56
CA ALA A 427 12.57 -4.11 -2.23
C ALA A 427 12.10 -2.76 -1.65
N GLU A 428 12.76 -1.66 -2.03
CA GLU A 428 12.45 -0.30 -1.57
C GLU A 428 11.62 0.47 -2.63
N ALA A 429 10.60 -0.19 -3.19
CA ALA A 429 9.88 0.30 -4.36
C ALA A 429 9.18 1.65 -4.12
N ALA A 430 8.55 1.88 -2.95
CA ALA A 430 7.91 3.16 -2.64
C ALA A 430 8.93 4.31 -2.71
N ALA A 431 10.07 4.16 -2.04
CA ALA A 431 11.12 5.16 -2.07
C ALA A 431 11.69 5.39 -3.49
N PHE A 432 11.90 4.32 -4.29
CA PHE A 432 12.33 4.47 -5.68
C PHE A 432 11.28 5.22 -6.51
N GLY A 433 10.00 4.90 -6.37
CA GLY A 433 8.92 5.59 -7.08
C GLY A 433 8.85 7.07 -6.72
N SER A 434 8.91 7.39 -5.42
CA SER A 434 8.99 8.76 -4.92
C SER A 434 10.17 9.52 -5.54
N ILE A 435 11.37 8.93 -5.53
CA ILE A 435 12.59 9.51 -6.12
C ILE A 435 12.45 9.71 -7.64
N LEU A 436 11.90 8.75 -8.37
CA LEU A 436 11.75 8.85 -9.83
C LEU A 436 10.74 9.92 -10.24
N VAL A 437 9.64 10.08 -9.50
CA VAL A 437 8.67 11.17 -9.72
C VAL A 437 9.33 12.54 -9.49
N GLN A 438 10.07 12.68 -8.40
CA GLN A 438 10.82 13.92 -8.11
C GLN A 438 11.85 14.22 -9.20
N ALA A 439 12.64 13.22 -9.63
CA ALA A 439 13.65 13.39 -10.66
C ALA A 439 13.06 13.90 -11.98
N ARG A 440 11.90 13.33 -12.39
CA ARG A 440 11.15 13.79 -13.58
C ARG A 440 10.67 15.24 -13.42
N ALA A 441 10.06 15.57 -12.29
CA ALA A 441 9.61 16.93 -11.99
C ALA A 441 10.76 17.95 -12.03
N ARG A 442 11.98 17.50 -11.78
CA ARG A 442 13.20 18.29 -11.80
C ARG A 442 14.00 18.18 -13.10
N GLY A 443 13.40 17.64 -14.14
CA GLY A 443 13.96 17.65 -15.50
C GLY A 443 14.70 16.41 -15.94
N LEU A 444 14.60 15.27 -15.22
CA LEU A 444 15.01 13.99 -15.78
C LEU A 444 14.09 13.68 -16.96
N PRO A 445 14.62 13.52 -18.18
CA PRO A 445 13.79 13.33 -19.35
C PRO A 445 13.11 11.95 -19.37
N GLY A 446 11.93 11.91 -19.98
CA GLY A 446 11.18 10.68 -20.22
C GLY A 446 9.90 10.56 -19.42
N ASP A 447 9.12 9.56 -19.80
CA ASP A 447 7.86 9.17 -19.18
C ASP A 447 8.09 8.11 -18.08
N LEU A 448 7.01 7.60 -17.51
CA LEU A 448 7.05 6.54 -16.49
C LEU A 448 7.79 5.29 -16.98
N ALA A 449 7.57 4.90 -18.25
CA ALA A 449 8.26 3.74 -18.83
C ALA A 449 9.78 3.94 -18.90
N THR A 450 10.23 5.14 -19.28
CA THR A 450 11.67 5.49 -19.29
C THR A 450 12.31 5.38 -17.90
N THR A 451 11.62 5.85 -16.86
CA THR A 451 12.14 5.75 -15.48
C THR A 451 12.15 4.31 -14.96
N ARG A 452 11.17 3.50 -15.35
CA ARG A 452 11.15 2.05 -15.08
C ARG A 452 12.30 1.31 -15.78
N GLU A 453 12.63 1.70 -17.01
CA GLU A 453 13.78 1.16 -17.73
C GLU A 453 15.11 1.54 -17.06
N LEU A 454 15.25 2.77 -16.54
CA LEU A 454 16.40 3.19 -15.76
C LEU A 454 16.54 2.31 -14.51
N LEU A 455 15.45 2.13 -13.75
CA LEU A 455 15.43 1.27 -12.57
C LEU A 455 15.79 -0.17 -12.92
N ALA A 456 15.24 -0.74 -13.98
CA ALA A 456 15.52 -2.10 -14.42
C ALA A 456 16.98 -2.32 -14.82
N ARG A 457 17.67 -1.28 -15.33
CA ARG A 457 19.10 -1.36 -15.68
C ARG A 457 20.03 -1.19 -14.48
N THR A 458 19.59 -0.47 -13.45
CA THR A 458 20.47 -0.05 -12.35
C THR A 458 20.26 -0.87 -11.08
N GLN A 459 19.08 -1.51 -10.91
CA GLN A 459 18.80 -2.25 -9.70
C GLN A 459 18.91 -3.76 -9.91
N PRO A 460 19.35 -4.50 -8.87
CA PRO A 460 19.37 -5.95 -8.93
C PRO A 460 17.94 -6.50 -8.95
N LEU A 461 17.62 -7.25 -9.99
CA LEU A 461 16.36 -7.95 -10.16
C LEU A 461 16.61 -9.44 -10.26
N THR A 462 15.78 -10.23 -9.59
CA THR A 462 15.85 -11.69 -9.68
C THR A 462 14.63 -12.23 -10.40
N ARG A 463 14.87 -13.09 -11.41
CA ARG A 463 13.80 -13.72 -12.18
C ARG A 463 13.62 -15.17 -11.74
N TYR A 464 12.38 -15.57 -11.52
CA TYR A 464 11.96 -16.92 -11.15
C TYR A 464 11.05 -17.44 -12.24
N GLU A 465 11.41 -18.56 -12.84
CA GLU A 465 10.57 -19.26 -13.81
C GLU A 465 9.66 -20.25 -13.08
N PRO A 466 8.41 -20.46 -13.55
CA PRO A 466 7.52 -21.45 -12.97
C PRO A 466 8.10 -22.86 -13.15
N THR A 467 8.10 -23.62 -12.07
CA THR A 467 8.56 -25.02 -12.02
C THR A 467 7.45 -25.92 -11.45
N GLY A 468 7.56 -27.21 -11.70
CA GLY A 468 6.63 -28.18 -11.12
C GLY A 468 5.31 -28.34 -11.89
N ASP A 469 4.36 -29.06 -11.26
CA ASP A 469 3.08 -29.41 -11.86
C ASP A 469 1.99 -28.39 -11.45
N PRO A 470 1.39 -27.65 -12.40
CA PRO A 470 0.29 -26.74 -12.12
C PRO A 470 -0.93 -27.42 -11.47
N SER A 471 -1.15 -28.71 -11.74
CA SER A 471 -2.29 -29.46 -11.20
C SER A 471 -2.26 -29.60 -9.67
N ALA A 472 -1.07 -29.61 -9.07
CA ALA A 472 -0.91 -29.63 -7.62
C ALA A 472 -1.46 -28.34 -6.96
N TRP A 473 -1.23 -27.19 -7.60
CA TRP A 473 -1.77 -25.90 -7.17
C TRP A 473 -3.29 -25.83 -7.34
N ASP A 474 -3.83 -26.40 -8.42
CA ASP A 474 -5.29 -26.53 -8.62
C ASP A 474 -5.94 -27.39 -7.53
N ALA A 475 -5.31 -28.52 -7.19
CA ALA A 475 -5.79 -29.39 -6.13
C ALA A 475 -5.76 -28.69 -4.75
N ALA A 476 -4.71 -27.91 -4.46
CA ALA A 476 -4.60 -27.13 -3.24
C ALA A 476 -5.66 -26.01 -3.16
N ALA A 477 -5.91 -25.29 -4.26
CA ALA A 477 -6.94 -24.26 -4.33
C ALA A 477 -8.34 -24.84 -4.02
N ARG A 478 -8.70 -25.99 -4.60
CA ARG A 478 -9.99 -26.65 -4.32
C ARG A 478 -10.19 -27.03 -2.85
N ARG A 479 -9.13 -27.36 -2.11
CA ARG A 479 -9.22 -27.66 -0.66
C ARG A 479 -9.67 -26.46 0.15
N ILE A 480 -9.21 -25.27 -0.23
CA ILE A 480 -9.58 -24.00 0.43
C ILE A 480 -11.01 -23.58 0.03
N GLU A 481 -11.37 -23.67 -1.23
CA GLU A 481 -12.67 -23.26 -1.76
C GLU A 481 -13.84 -24.11 -1.24
N GLY A 482 -13.61 -25.41 -1.06
CA GLY A 482 -14.60 -26.33 -0.51
C GLY A 482 -14.99 -26.02 0.95
N ALA A 483 -14.08 -25.42 1.71
CA ALA A 483 -14.32 -25.04 3.11
C ALA A 483 -15.14 -23.74 3.25
N ASN A 484 -15.11 -22.86 2.26
CA ASN A 484 -15.83 -21.57 2.26
C ASN A 484 -17.28 -21.67 1.72
N ARG A 485 -17.77 -22.84 1.34
CA ARG A 485 -19.18 -23.03 1.05
C ARG A 485 -19.96 -23.03 2.37
N PRO A 486 -20.93 -22.11 2.57
CA PRO A 486 -21.85 -22.25 3.69
C PRO A 486 -22.51 -23.63 3.55
N LEU A 487 -22.56 -24.38 4.65
CA LEU A 487 -23.39 -25.58 4.76
C LEU A 487 -24.83 -25.14 4.42
N THR A 488 -25.21 -25.28 3.15
CA THR A 488 -26.61 -25.14 2.77
C THR A 488 -27.33 -26.17 3.59
N ALA A 489 -28.21 -25.73 4.48
CA ALA A 489 -29.15 -26.57 5.16
C ALA A 489 -29.76 -27.52 4.10
N SER A 490 -29.57 -28.81 4.30
CA SER A 490 -30.32 -29.82 3.55
C SER A 490 -31.82 -29.62 3.78
N PRO A 491 -32.63 -29.90 2.76
CA PRO A 491 -34.06 -29.64 2.74
C PRO A 491 -34.85 -30.31 3.86
#